data_32d15265931581f867d727f9843be3db
#
_entry.id   32d15265931581f867d727f9843be3db
#
_cell.length_a   1.000
_cell.length_b   1.000
_cell.length_c   1.000
_cell.angle_alpha   90.00
_cell.angle_beta   90.00
_cell.angle_gamma   90.00
#
_symmetry.space_group_name_H-M   'P 1'
#
loop_
_entity.id
_entity.type
_entity.pdbx_description
1 polymer ?
#
loop_
_entity_poly.entity_id
_entity_poly.type
_entity_poly.pdbx_seq_one_letter_code
_entity_poly.pdbx_strand_id
1 'polypeptide(L)'
;MVFMGKPQNRNRENIAQVLRRHGIAPTHQRIEIAHALFTRREHLSADQILKWVNSRCAETSKATVYNTLKLFLERKLIRELVVDPTKIVYDPNTEPHHHLYDVVSGRLTDIPADKLRVVGLPPLPQGTVADGVDIIIRTRPQT
;
A
#
# COMPACT_ATOMS: atom_id res chain seq x y z
N MET A 1 -1.39 13.16 14.81
CA MET A 1 -2.36 13.40 13.79
C MET A 1 -3.10 12.15 13.45
N VAL A 2 -4.33 12.31 13.30
CA VAL A 2 -5.13 11.21 12.90
C VAL A 2 -4.72 10.81 11.51
N PHE A 3 -4.47 9.55 11.32
CA PHE A 3 -4.36 8.96 10.03
C PHE A 3 -5.52 9.46 9.21
N MET A 4 -5.26 10.22 8.23
CA MET A 4 -6.26 10.73 7.34
C MET A 4 -7.00 9.62 6.67
N GLY A 5 -6.74 8.58 7.21
CA GLY A 5 -7.07 7.65 6.65
C GLY A 5 -7.93 6.99 6.24
N LYS A 6 -8.64 6.76 6.70
CA LYS A 6 -9.52 5.86 6.01
C LYS A 6 -10.21 6.65 4.93
N PRO A 7 -9.69 6.64 3.75
CA PRO A 7 -10.28 7.34 2.64
C PRO A 7 -11.54 6.67 2.13
N GLN A 8 -12.21 5.96 2.99
CA GLN A 8 -13.34 5.12 2.61
C GLN A 8 -14.47 5.87 1.92
N ASN A 9 -14.60 7.13 2.25
CA ASN A 9 -15.67 7.95 1.70
C ASN A 9 -15.17 9.00 0.72
N ARG A 10 -13.95 8.84 0.23
CA ARG A 10 -13.43 9.82 -0.72
C ARG A 10 -14.11 9.66 -2.05
N ASN A 11 -14.77 10.70 -2.49
CA ASN A 11 -15.28 10.75 -3.84
C ASN A 11 -14.15 11.07 -4.81
N ARG A 12 -14.42 11.03 -6.10
CA ARG A 12 -13.41 11.23 -7.16
C ARG A 12 -12.76 12.59 -7.07
N GLU A 13 -13.48 13.62 -6.68
CA GLU A 13 -12.95 14.96 -6.55
C GLU A 13 -11.90 15.03 -5.43
N ASN A 14 -12.18 14.42 -4.30
CA ASN A 14 -11.23 14.37 -3.19
C ASN A 14 -9.98 13.59 -3.57
N ILE A 15 -10.12 12.51 -4.30
CA ILE A 15 -9.00 11.72 -4.78
C ILE A 15 -8.15 12.55 -5.74
N ALA A 16 -8.77 13.28 -6.67
CA ALA A 16 -8.05 14.15 -7.59
C ALA A 16 -7.20 15.18 -6.84
N GLN A 17 -7.75 15.77 -5.78
CA GLN A 17 -7.01 16.73 -4.96
C GLN A 17 -5.84 16.08 -4.24
N VAL A 18 -6.02 14.87 -3.72
CA VAL A 18 -4.93 14.14 -3.07
C VAL A 18 -3.80 13.87 -4.07
N LEU A 19 -4.14 13.46 -5.28
CA LEU A 19 -3.14 13.26 -6.33
C LEU A 19 -2.37 14.54 -6.63
N ARG A 20 -3.08 15.66 -6.79
CA ARG A 20 -2.43 16.95 -7.05
C ARG A 20 -1.48 17.35 -5.92
N ARG A 21 -1.85 17.13 -4.68
CA ARG A 21 -0.98 17.43 -3.52
C ARG A 21 0.31 16.62 -3.56
N HIS A 22 0.29 15.47 -4.18
CA HIS A 22 1.47 14.62 -4.34
C HIS A 22 2.18 14.85 -5.67
N GLY A 23 1.79 15.90 -6.41
CA GLY A 23 2.41 16.22 -7.69
C GLY A 23 2.03 15.26 -8.80
N ILE A 24 0.87 14.66 -8.72
CA ILE A 24 0.39 13.69 -9.70
C ILE A 24 -0.81 14.26 -10.43
N ALA A 25 -0.73 14.33 -11.76
CA ALA A 25 -1.87 14.77 -12.56
C ALA A 25 -3.01 13.75 -12.49
N PRO A 26 -4.23 14.18 -12.15
CA PRO A 26 -5.34 13.27 -11.91
C PRO A 26 -6.02 12.86 -13.21
N THR A 27 -5.48 11.89 -13.90
CA THR A 27 -6.15 11.28 -15.05
C THR A 27 -7.23 10.33 -14.55
N HIS A 28 -8.16 9.97 -15.44
CA HIS A 28 -9.24 9.06 -15.11
C HIS A 28 -8.70 7.72 -14.55
N GLN A 29 -7.71 7.13 -15.23
CA GLN A 29 -7.15 5.86 -14.80
C GLN A 29 -6.44 5.98 -13.45
N ARG A 30 -5.69 7.07 -13.21
CA ARG A 30 -5.02 7.27 -11.92
C ARG A 30 -6.02 7.45 -10.79
N ILE A 31 -7.12 8.15 -11.04
CA ILE A 31 -8.19 8.30 -10.05
C ILE A 31 -8.81 6.93 -9.72
N GLU A 32 -9.08 6.11 -10.73
CA GLU A 32 -9.67 4.79 -10.50
C GLU A 32 -8.72 3.87 -9.71
N ILE A 33 -7.45 3.89 -10.02
CA ILE A 33 -6.45 3.08 -9.30
C ILE A 33 -6.33 3.57 -7.85
N ALA A 34 -6.26 4.88 -7.64
CA ALA A 34 -6.24 5.44 -6.30
C ALA A 34 -7.53 5.12 -5.54
N HIS A 35 -8.67 5.17 -6.21
CA HIS A 35 -9.95 4.84 -5.62
C HIS A 35 -9.98 3.39 -5.11
N ALA A 36 -9.43 2.46 -5.90
CA ALA A 36 -9.32 1.07 -5.47
C ALA A 36 -8.52 0.94 -4.18
N LEU A 37 -7.37 1.61 -4.12
CA LEU A 37 -6.49 1.55 -2.96
C LEU A 37 -7.12 2.22 -1.73
N PHE A 38 -7.79 3.35 -1.93
CA PHE A 38 -8.28 4.15 -0.82
C PHE A 38 -9.63 3.68 -0.26
N THR A 39 -10.39 2.92 -1.01
CA THR A 39 -11.72 2.48 -0.56
C THR A 39 -11.74 1.06 -0.03
N ARG A 40 -10.80 0.23 -0.45
CA ARG A 40 -10.72 -1.14 0.05
C ARG A 40 -9.94 -1.16 1.35
N ARG A 41 -10.37 -2.00 2.27
CA ARG A 41 -9.70 -2.15 3.56
C ARG A 41 -8.56 -3.13 3.51
N GLU A 42 -8.46 -3.87 2.41
CA GLU A 42 -7.46 -4.88 2.23
C GLU A 42 -6.24 -4.30 1.52
N HIS A 43 -5.09 -4.86 1.83
CA HIS A 43 -3.88 -4.60 1.07
C HIS A 43 -4.03 -5.28 -0.29
N LEU A 44 -3.85 -4.54 -1.38
CA LEU A 44 -4.11 -5.04 -2.72
C LEU A 44 -2.82 -5.27 -3.48
N SER A 45 -2.76 -6.40 -4.19
CA SER A 45 -1.73 -6.64 -5.21
C SER A 45 -2.07 -5.86 -6.48
N ALA A 46 -1.09 -5.74 -7.39
CA ALA A 46 -1.32 -5.10 -8.67
C ALA A 46 -2.40 -5.82 -9.49
N ASP A 47 -2.41 -7.15 -9.44
CA ASP A 47 -3.42 -7.93 -10.17
C ASP A 47 -4.83 -7.73 -9.62
N GLN A 48 -4.96 -7.60 -8.31
CA GLN A 48 -6.25 -7.28 -7.69
C GLN A 48 -6.73 -5.89 -8.08
N ILE A 49 -5.82 -4.92 -8.10
CA ILE A 49 -6.11 -3.56 -8.53
C ILE A 49 -6.56 -3.55 -9.99
N LEU A 50 -5.84 -4.24 -10.85
CA LEU A 50 -6.17 -4.34 -12.27
C LEU A 50 -7.57 -4.92 -12.48
N LYS A 51 -7.88 -6.00 -11.78
CA LYS A 51 -9.19 -6.65 -11.85
C LYS A 51 -10.31 -5.70 -11.39
N TRP A 52 -10.06 -4.99 -10.29
CA TRP A 52 -11.04 -4.06 -9.75
C TRP A 52 -11.28 -2.89 -10.70
N VAL A 53 -10.21 -2.31 -11.25
CA VAL A 53 -10.31 -1.17 -12.17
C VAL A 53 -11.02 -1.60 -13.46
N ASN A 54 -10.70 -2.76 -14.00
CA ASN A 54 -11.33 -3.25 -15.22
C ASN A 54 -12.80 -3.62 -15.05
N SER A 55 -13.25 -3.84 -13.82
CA SER A 55 -14.68 -4.03 -13.55
C SER A 55 -15.47 -2.73 -13.61
N ARG A 56 -14.80 -1.59 -13.49
CA ARG A 56 -15.44 -0.27 -13.45
C ARG A 56 -15.10 0.61 -14.63
N CYS A 57 -13.89 0.46 -15.13
CA CYS A 57 -13.34 1.31 -16.17
C CYS A 57 -12.76 0.37 -17.23
N ALA A 58 -13.37 0.31 -18.39
CA ALA A 58 -12.93 -0.62 -19.41
C ALA A 58 -11.51 -0.30 -19.88
N GLU A 59 -10.77 -1.37 -20.19
CA GLU A 59 -9.54 -1.30 -20.97
C GLU A 59 -8.33 -0.67 -20.30
N THR A 60 -8.20 -0.82 -18.98
CA THR A 60 -6.93 -0.49 -18.33
C THR A 60 -5.97 -1.65 -18.52
N SER A 61 -4.81 -1.37 -19.07
CA SER A 61 -3.79 -2.40 -19.29
C SER A 61 -3.01 -2.67 -18.01
N LYS A 62 -2.42 -3.85 -17.95
CA LYS A 62 -1.51 -4.22 -16.86
C LYS A 62 -0.35 -3.23 -16.76
N ALA A 63 0.22 -2.83 -17.89
CA ALA A 63 1.32 -1.85 -17.92
C ALA A 63 0.89 -0.52 -17.30
N THR A 64 -0.31 -0.05 -17.59
CA THR A 64 -0.82 1.19 -17.01
C THR A 64 -0.93 1.10 -15.49
N VAL A 65 -1.44 -0.02 -14.98
CA VAL A 65 -1.55 -0.21 -13.52
C VAL A 65 -0.16 -0.19 -12.88
N TYR A 66 0.79 -0.96 -13.41
CA TYR A 66 2.14 -1.00 -12.84
C TYR A 66 2.86 0.35 -12.93
N ASN A 67 2.74 1.05 -14.05
CA ASN A 67 3.35 2.38 -14.19
C ASN A 67 2.74 3.39 -13.23
N THR A 68 1.44 3.33 -13.03
CA THR A 68 0.74 4.21 -12.10
C THR A 68 1.14 3.91 -10.65
N LEU A 69 1.22 2.64 -10.27
CA LEU A 69 1.66 2.27 -8.94
C LEU A 69 3.08 2.70 -8.67
N LYS A 70 3.97 2.58 -9.66
CA LYS A 70 5.34 3.06 -9.56
C LYS A 70 5.38 4.56 -9.30
N LEU A 71 4.57 5.33 -10.03
CA LEU A 71 4.46 6.76 -9.83
C LEU A 71 3.96 7.09 -8.42
N PHE A 72 2.94 6.37 -7.95
CA PHE A 72 2.39 6.58 -6.61
C PHE A 72 3.43 6.30 -5.53
N LEU A 73 4.26 5.27 -5.71
CA LEU A 73 5.37 4.98 -4.79
C LEU A 73 6.41 6.08 -4.81
N GLU A 74 6.83 6.53 -5.99
CA GLU A 74 7.82 7.60 -6.14
C GLU A 74 7.36 8.90 -5.48
N ARG A 75 6.06 9.18 -5.53
CA ARG A 75 5.46 10.37 -4.95
C ARG A 75 4.99 10.16 -3.50
N LYS A 76 5.29 9.02 -2.92
CA LYS A 76 4.98 8.69 -1.52
C LYS A 76 3.50 8.77 -1.17
N LEU A 77 2.66 8.53 -2.16
CA LEU A 77 1.22 8.43 -1.97
C LEU A 77 0.83 7.11 -1.30
N ILE A 78 1.57 6.06 -1.63
CA ILE A 78 1.39 4.71 -1.11
C ILE A 78 2.74 4.12 -0.78
N ARG A 79 2.73 3.00 -0.10
CA ARG A 79 3.93 2.19 0.10
C ARG A 79 3.66 0.76 -0.38
N GLU A 80 4.74 0.04 -0.68
CA GLU A 80 4.61 -1.37 -1.00
C GLU A 80 5.08 -2.22 0.18
N LEU A 81 4.54 -3.42 0.27
CA LEU A 81 4.93 -4.40 1.25
C LEU A 81 5.23 -5.71 0.53
N VAL A 82 6.46 -6.17 0.65
CA VAL A 82 6.85 -7.48 0.13
C VAL A 82 6.51 -8.52 1.19
N VAL A 83 5.41 -9.23 1.00
CA VAL A 83 4.94 -10.22 1.96
C VAL A 83 5.80 -11.49 1.90
N ASP A 84 6.10 -11.91 0.68
CA ASP A 84 7.03 -13.00 0.38
C ASP A 84 7.60 -12.76 -1.03
N PRO A 85 8.55 -13.57 -1.49
CA PRO A 85 9.17 -13.32 -2.80
C PRO A 85 8.21 -13.29 -3.98
N THR A 86 7.00 -13.82 -3.82
CA THR A 86 6.00 -13.88 -4.89
C THR A 86 4.83 -12.94 -4.68
N LYS A 87 4.78 -12.23 -3.54
CA LYS A 87 3.61 -11.44 -3.20
C LYS A 87 3.99 -10.05 -2.73
N ILE A 88 3.65 -9.07 -3.54
CA ILE A 88 3.78 -7.65 -3.23
C ILE A 88 2.38 -7.06 -3.15
N VAL A 89 2.09 -6.33 -2.08
CA VAL A 89 0.85 -5.61 -1.92
C VAL A 89 1.12 -4.12 -1.72
N TYR A 90 0.13 -3.31 -1.98
CA TYR A 90 0.23 -1.85 -1.89
C TYR A 90 -0.69 -1.34 -0.80
N ASP A 91 -0.19 -0.37 -0.05
CA ASP A 91 -0.86 0.15 1.13
C ASP A 91 -0.94 1.66 1.06
N PRO A 92 -2.13 2.25 1.12
CA PRO A 92 -2.28 3.70 1.17
C PRO A 92 -1.89 4.29 2.53
N ASN A 93 -1.73 3.46 3.55
CA ASN A 93 -1.27 3.91 4.86
C ASN A 93 0.24 4.03 4.87
N THR A 94 0.74 5.25 4.73
CA THR A 94 2.19 5.53 4.73
C THR A 94 2.74 5.81 6.12
N GLU A 95 1.90 5.83 7.15
CA GLU A 95 2.34 5.96 8.54
C GLU A 95 3.08 4.70 8.97
N PRO A 96 4.07 4.82 9.86
CA PRO A 96 4.80 3.64 10.34
C PRO A 96 3.86 2.63 11.00
N HIS A 97 3.92 1.41 10.55
CA HIS A 97 3.18 0.29 11.13
C HIS A 97 3.79 -1.02 10.67
N HIS A 98 3.39 -2.10 11.31
CA HIS A 98 3.85 -3.44 10.98
C HIS A 98 2.63 -4.33 10.68
N HIS A 99 2.85 -5.60 10.42
CA HIS A 99 1.78 -6.47 9.94
C HIS A 99 1.82 -7.85 10.56
N LEU A 100 0.62 -8.41 10.78
CA LEU A 100 0.43 -9.84 10.94
C LEU A 100 0.00 -10.42 9.59
N TYR A 101 0.59 -11.54 9.23
CA TYR A 101 0.24 -12.23 8.00
C TYR A 101 -0.21 -13.65 8.31
N ASP A 102 -1.49 -13.95 8.05
CA ASP A 102 -2.01 -15.30 8.16
C ASP A 102 -1.64 -16.06 6.90
N VAL A 103 -0.76 -17.06 7.04
CA VAL A 103 -0.23 -17.77 5.87
C VAL A 103 -1.27 -18.66 5.20
N VAL A 104 -2.35 -19.00 5.89
CA VAL A 104 -3.41 -19.84 5.32
C VAL A 104 -4.40 -18.99 4.52
N SER A 105 -4.92 -17.94 5.13
CA SER A 105 -5.92 -17.08 4.49
C SER A 105 -5.31 -16.01 3.58
N GLY A 106 -4.03 -15.69 3.78
CA GLY A 106 -3.41 -14.57 3.09
C GLY A 106 -3.81 -13.21 3.65
N ARG A 107 -4.50 -13.17 4.76
CA ARG A 107 -4.97 -11.92 5.35
C ARG A 107 -3.83 -11.19 6.05
N LEU A 108 -3.74 -9.89 5.76
CA LEU A 108 -2.85 -8.98 6.45
C LEU A 108 -3.63 -8.11 7.44
N THR A 109 -3.09 -7.97 8.64
CA THR A 109 -3.65 -7.13 9.69
C THR A 109 -2.58 -6.17 10.16
N ASP A 110 -2.93 -4.89 10.27
CA ASP A 110 -1.98 -3.87 10.71
C ASP A 110 -1.68 -3.99 12.19
N ILE A 111 -0.41 -3.81 12.54
CA ILE A 111 0.04 -3.67 13.93
C ILE A 111 0.49 -2.22 14.09
N PRO A 112 -0.13 -1.44 14.98
CA PRO A 112 0.34 -0.08 15.25
C PRO A 112 1.80 -0.06 15.66
N ALA A 113 2.54 0.97 15.23
CA ALA A 113 3.98 1.06 15.48
C ALA A 113 4.31 1.08 16.97
N ASP A 114 3.43 1.61 17.82
CA ASP A 114 3.64 1.67 19.25
C ASP A 114 3.43 0.33 19.97
N LYS A 115 2.90 -0.67 19.27
CA LYS A 115 2.68 -2.02 19.82
C LYS A 115 3.84 -2.97 19.59
N LEU A 116 4.81 -2.55 18.80
CA LEU A 116 5.93 -3.39 18.42
C LEU A 116 7.20 -2.56 18.46
N ARG A 117 8.20 -3.04 19.15
CA ARG A 117 9.46 -2.35 19.33
C ARG A 117 10.61 -3.21 18.83
N VAL A 118 11.46 -2.64 17.99
CA VAL A 118 12.65 -3.32 17.47
C VAL A 118 13.86 -2.89 18.27
N VAL A 119 14.59 -3.85 18.78
CA VAL A 119 15.80 -3.61 19.60
C VAL A 119 16.96 -4.40 19.00
N GLY A 120 18.15 -3.88 19.15
CA GLY A 120 19.35 -4.60 18.77
C GLY A 120 19.63 -4.61 17.29
N LEU A 121 19.24 -3.58 16.59
CA LEU A 121 19.61 -3.45 15.19
C LEU A 121 21.14 -3.40 15.05
N PRO A 122 21.69 -4.11 14.06
CA PRO A 122 23.13 -4.06 13.83
C PRO A 122 23.55 -2.71 13.27
N PRO A 123 24.85 -2.37 13.34
CA PRO A 123 25.33 -1.17 12.65
C PRO A 123 25.03 -1.27 11.16
N LEU A 124 24.66 -0.15 10.58
CA LEU A 124 24.38 -0.10 9.14
C LEU A 124 25.70 0.02 8.37
N PRO A 125 25.72 -0.41 7.11
CA PRO A 125 26.89 -0.20 6.26
C PRO A 125 27.26 1.29 6.19
N GLN A 126 28.57 1.55 6.09
CA GLN A 126 29.05 2.92 6.02
C GLN A 126 28.45 3.66 4.83
N GLY A 127 28.03 4.91 5.07
CA GLY A 127 27.41 5.73 4.03
C GLY A 127 25.94 5.45 3.79
N THR A 128 25.30 4.64 4.65
CA THR A 128 23.87 4.33 4.52
C THR A 128 23.08 4.79 5.73
N VAL A 129 21.79 5.00 5.51
CA VAL A 129 20.83 5.24 6.58
C VAL A 129 19.68 4.26 6.40
N ALA A 130 19.00 3.94 7.47
CA ALA A 130 17.82 3.08 7.37
C ALA A 130 16.69 3.86 6.72
N ASP A 131 16.12 3.28 5.67
CA ASP A 131 14.94 3.83 5.01
C ASP A 131 13.66 3.45 5.76
N GLY A 132 13.70 2.35 6.46
CA GLY A 132 12.60 1.88 7.28
C GLY A 132 12.86 0.48 7.79
N VAL A 133 11.98 0.03 8.66
CA VAL A 133 11.97 -1.35 9.17
C VAL A 133 10.54 -1.84 9.07
N ASP A 134 10.34 -2.91 8.31
CA ASP A 134 9.04 -3.56 8.18
C ASP A 134 9.10 -4.91 8.87
N ILE A 135 8.17 -5.14 9.79
CA ILE A 135 8.07 -6.42 10.48
C ILE A 135 6.78 -7.11 10.05
N ILE A 136 6.92 -8.33 9.60
CA ILE A 136 5.81 -9.19 9.25
C ILE A 136 5.86 -10.40 10.16
N ILE A 137 4.87 -10.52 11.02
CA ILE A 137 4.74 -11.70 11.86
C ILE A 137 3.83 -12.68 11.14
N ARG A 138 4.40 -13.82 10.76
CA ARG A 138 3.63 -14.86 10.07
C ARG A 138 2.97 -15.76 11.10
N THR A 139 1.67 -15.92 10.93
CA THR A 139 0.90 -16.79 11.81
C THR A 139 0.37 -17.99 11.05
N ARG A 140 0.21 -19.08 11.74
CA ARG A 140 -0.45 -20.29 11.24
C ARG A 140 -1.31 -20.86 12.35
N PRO A 141 -2.32 -21.67 12.01
CA PRO A 141 -3.12 -22.31 13.05
C PRO A 141 -2.25 -23.15 13.97
N GLN A 142 -2.61 -23.15 15.25
CA GLN A 142 -1.99 -24.00 16.23
C GLN A 142 -2.49 -25.44 16.02
N THR A 143 -1.60 -26.41 15.98
CA THR A 143 -1.96 -27.82 15.80
C THR A 143 -2.21 -28.52 17.10
#